data_978b9ea0a3132fb0f53b9ef9346d8ce6
#
_entry.id   978b9ea0a3132fb0f53b9ef9346d8ce6
#
_cell.length_a   1.000
_cell.length_b   1.000
_cell.length_c   1.000
_cell.angle_alpha   90.00
_cell.angle_beta   90.00
_cell.angle_gamma   90.00
#
_symmetry.space_group_name_H-M   'P 1'
#
loop_
_entity.id
_entity.type
_entity.pdbx_description
1 polymer ?
#
loop_
_entity_poly.entity_id
_entity_poly.type
_entity_poly.pdbx_seq_one_letter_code
_entity_poly.pdbx_strand_id
1 'polypeptide(L)'
;MEKSIKGTKTEKNLLTSFAGESQARMRYTYFASVAKKEGYEQVSAIFQETADQEKEHAKRMFKWLEGGMVEITACYPAGVIGTTVENLKAAAAGEN
;
A
#
# COMPACT_ATOMS: atom_id res chain seq x y z
N MET A 1 16.93 27.38 -4.25
CA MET A 1 16.42 26.73 -5.47
C MET A 1 16.42 25.22 -5.30
N GLU A 2 15.28 24.62 -5.46
CA GLU A 2 15.17 23.17 -5.29
C GLU A 2 15.64 22.47 -6.57
N LYS A 3 16.39 21.40 -6.37
CA LYS A 3 16.82 20.57 -7.49
C LYS A 3 15.73 19.61 -7.90
N SER A 4 15.56 19.42 -9.20
CA SER A 4 14.69 18.39 -9.70
C SER A 4 15.19 17.01 -9.28
N ILE A 5 14.25 16.10 -8.96
CA ILE A 5 14.58 14.71 -8.65
C ILE A 5 14.46 13.80 -9.86
N LYS A 6 14.08 14.34 -11.02
CA LYS A 6 13.89 13.52 -12.23
C LYS A 6 15.19 12.80 -12.62
N GLY A 7 15.06 11.50 -12.88
CA GLY A 7 16.17 10.66 -13.26
C GLY A 7 17.07 10.24 -12.11
N THR A 8 16.77 10.64 -10.89
CA THR A 8 17.60 10.34 -9.73
C THR A 8 17.17 9.04 -9.06
N LYS A 9 18.07 8.52 -8.22
CA LYS A 9 17.74 7.37 -7.37
C LYS A 9 16.60 7.71 -6.40
N THR A 10 16.52 8.95 -5.96
CA THR A 10 15.44 9.42 -5.08
C THR A 10 14.09 9.28 -5.76
N GLU A 11 13.98 9.69 -7.01
CA GLU A 11 12.74 9.51 -7.77
C GLU A 11 12.38 8.04 -7.88
N LYS A 12 13.35 7.20 -8.24
CA LYS A 12 13.12 5.76 -8.38
C LYS A 12 12.61 5.15 -7.07
N ASN A 13 13.21 5.54 -5.95
CA ASN A 13 12.80 5.04 -4.63
C ASN A 13 11.39 5.53 -4.28
N LEU A 14 11.06 6.76 -4.58
CA LEU A 14 9.70 7.30 -4.36
C LEU A 14 8.66 6.55 -5.17
N LEU A 15 8.96 6.25 -6.43
CA LEU A 15 8.05 5.50 -7.30
C LEU A 15 7.81 4.09 -6.77
N THR A 16 8.88 3.41 -6.35
CA THR A 16 8.77 2.07 -5.78
C THR A 16 7.94 2.10 -4.49
N SER A 17 8.19 3.08 -3.62
CA SER A 17 7.45 3.22 -2.38
C SER A 17 5.98 3.56 -2.63
N PHE A 18 5.70 4.44 -3.58
CA PHE A 18 4.33 4.78 -3.95
C PHE A 18 3.57 3.54 -4.42
N ALA A 19 4.18 2.73 -5.27
CA ALA A 19 3.57 1.48 -5.73
C ALA A 19 3.33 0.52 -4.56
N GLY A 20 4.31 0.40 -3.66
CA GLY A 20 4.20 -0.46 -2.48
C GLY A 20 3.06 -0.05 -1.56
N GLU A 21 2.98 1.25 -1.24
CA GLU A 21 1.91 1.77 -0.38
C GLU A 21 0.54 1.67 -1.05
N SER A 22 0.48 1.92 -2.36
CA SER A 22 -0.77 1.88 -3.11
C SER A 22 -1.36 0.47 -3.15
N GLN A 23 -0.55 -0.56 -3.43
CA GLN A 23 -1.06 -1.93 -3.44
C GLN A 23 -1.43 -2.39 -2.03
N ALA A 24 -0.68 -1.97 -1.00
CA ALA A 24 -1.01 -2.30 0.38
C ALA A 24 -2.37 -1.69 0.77
N ARG A 25 -2.63 -0.45 0.37
CA ARG A 25 -3.92 0.20 0.57
C ARG A 25 -5.06 -0.66 0.02
N MET A 26 -4.92 -1.15 -1.20
CA MET A 26 -5.96 -1.95 -1.82
C MET A 26 -6.13 -3.29 -1.13
N ARG A 27 -5.01 -3.97 -0.82
CA ARG A 27 -5.06 -5.28 -0.16
C ARG A 27 -5.75 -5.18 1.20
N TYR A 28 -5.40 -4.20 2.00
CA TYR A 28 -6.02 -4.02 3.33
C TYR A 28 -7.50 -3.65 3.23
N THR A 29 -7.89 -2.93 2.19
CA THR A 29 -9.31 -2.66 1.93
C THR A 29 -10.07 -3.97 1.66
N TYR A 30 -9.48 -4.87 0.86
CA TYR A 30 -10.07 -6.18 0.61
C TYR A 30 -10.16 -7.01 1.88
N PHE A 31 -9.11 -6.99 2.69
CA PHE A 31 -9.08 -7.75 3.95
C PHE A 31 -10.13 -7.23 4.93
N ALA A 32 -10.32 -5.91 4.98
CA ALA A 32 -11.37 -5.31 5.81
C ALA A 32 -12.76 -5.80 5.39
N SER A 33 -12.99 -5.89 4.08
CA SER A 33 -14.26 -6.35 3.54
C SER A 33 -14.55 -7.80 3.95
N VAL A 34 -13.55 -8.69 3.84
CA VAL A 34 -13.69 -10.09 4.24
C VAL A 34 -13.96 -10.19 5.74
N ALA A 35 -13.21 -9.46 6.56
CA ALA A 35 -13.38 -9.48 8.00
C ALA A 35 -14.80 -9.07 8.40
N LYS A 36 -15.33 -8.04 7.74
CA LYS A 36 -16.69 -7.58 8.01
C LYS A 36 -17.72 -8.65 7.67
N LYS A 37 -17.56 -9.30 6.52
CA LYS A 37 -18.47 -10.37 6.09
C LYS A 37 -18.44 -11.57 7.03
N GLU A 38 -17.28 -11.85 7.62
CA GLU A 38 -17.10 -12.95 8.54
C GLU A 38 -17.47 -12.59 9.98
N GLY A 39 -17.91 -11.35 10.21
CA GLY A 39 -18.37 -10.92 11.54
C GLY A 39 -17.27 -10.39 12.46
N TYR A 40 -16.08 -10.18 11.97
CA TYR A 40 -14.96 -9.64 12.75
C TYR A 40 -14.91 -8.12 12.61
N GLU A 41 -15.84 -7.43 13.23
CA GLU A 41 -16.01 -5.98 13.08
C GLU A 41 -14.76 -5.20 13.51
N GLN A 42 -14.14 -5.58 14.62
CA GLN A 42 -12.98 -4.89 15.14
C GLN A 42 -11.76 -5.09 14.22
N VAL A 43 -11.56 -6.29 13.74
CA VAL A 43 -10.47 -6.59 12.80
C VAL A 43 -10.69 -5.84 11.49
N SER A 44 -11.93 -5.80 11.02
CA SER A 44 -12.30 -5.03 9.83
C SER A 44 -11.94 -3.55 9.98
N ALA A 45 -12.27 -2.97 11.14
CA ALA A 45 -11.97 -1.57 11.42
C ALA A 45 -10.47 -1.30 11.42
N ILE A 46 -9.68 -2.22 11.97
CA ILE A 46 -8.21 -2.09 12.01
C ILE A 46 -7.63 -2.16 10.60
N PHE A 47 -8.09 -3.11 9.78
CA PHE A 47 -7.64 -3.19 8.39
C PHE A 47 -8.01 -1.93 7.61
N GLN A 48 -9.22 -1.40 7.83
CA GLN A 48 -9.65 -0.19 7.13
C GLN A 48 -8.81 1.02 7.56
N GLU A 49 -8.53 1.15 8.84
CA GLU A 49 -7.68 2.22 9.36
C GLU A 49 -6.28 2.13 8.76
N THR A 50 -5.70 0.94 8.69
CA THR A 50 -4.39 0.72 8.10
C THR A 50 -4.43 1.07 6.61
N ALA A 51 -5.48 0.68 5.90
CA ALA A 51 -5.65 1.02 4.49
C ALA A 51 -5.69 2.54 4.29
N ASP A 52 -6.37 3.26 5.18
CA ASP A 52 -6.46 4.72 5.09
C ASP A 52 -5.11 5.38 5.37
N GLN A 53 -4.32 4.83 6.29
CA GLN A 53 -2.96 5.30 6.55
C GLN A 53 -2.06 5.09 5.33
N GLU A 54 -2.16 3.93 4.68
CA GLU A 54 -1.37 3.65 3.47
C GLU A 54 -1.73 4.62 2.34
N LYS A 55 -3.01 4.98 2.23
CA LYS A 55 -3.46 5.97 1.25
C LYS A 55 -2.78 7.32 1.49
N GLU A 56 -2.69 7.74 2.75
CA GLU A 56 -2.04 9.01 3.10
C GLU A 56 -0.53 8.96 2.84
N HIS A 57 0.11 7.83 3.13
CA HIS A 57 1.53 7.63 2.81
C HIS A 57 1.78 7.74 1.31
N ALA A 58 0.96 7.06 0.51
CA ALA A 58 1.07 7.11 -0.95
C ALA A 58 0.90 8.55 -1.47
N LYS A 59 -0.04 9.29 -0.91
CA LYS A 59 -0.28 10.68 -1.28
C LYS A 59 0.94 11.56 -1.01
N ARG A 60 1.59 11.37 0.15
CA ARG A 60 2.80 12.12 0.49
C ARG A 60 3.92 11.86 -0.51
N MET A 61 4.09 10.61 -0.92
CA MET A 61 5.10 10.25 -1.90
C MET A 61 4.78 10.83 -3.27
N PHE A 62 3.52 10.77 -3.67
CA PHE A 62 3.06 11.30 -4.93
C PHE A 62 3.31 12.80 -5.06
N LYS A 63 3.19 13.54 -3.97
CA LYS A 63 3.40 14.98 -3.95
C LYS A 63 4.83 15.39 -4.32
N TRP A 64 5.81 14.49 -4.14
CA TRP A 64 7.20 14.77 -4.50
C TRP A 64 7.50 14.52 -5.96
N LEU A 65 6.59 13.88 -6.69
CA LEU A 65 6.77 13.61 -8.11
C LEU A 65 6.50 14.87 -8.92
N GLU A 66 7.14 14.97 -10.08
CA GLU A 66 7.13 16.22 -10.85
C GLU A 66 6.31 16.12 -12.13
N GLY A 67 5.37 15.21 -12.17
CA GLY A 67 4.48 15.08 -13.33
C GLY A 67 5.10 14.27 -14.47
N GLY A 68 4.36 14.21 -15.56
CA GLY A 68 4.75 13.45 -16.73
C GLY A 68 4.49 11.95 -16.56
N MET A 69 4.97 11.20 -17.51
CA MET A 69 4.87 9.74 -17.45
C MET A 69 6.11 9.17 -16.77
N VAL A 70 5.89 8.23 -15.86
CA VAL A 70 6.99 7.54 -15.17
C VAL A 70 6.82 6.05 -15.34
N GLU A 71 7.95 5.33 -15.29
CA GLU A 71 7.97 3.90 -15.46
C GLU A 71 8.69 3.26 -14.29
N ILE A 72 8.15 2.16 -13.76
CA ILE A 72 8.76 1.45 -12.65
C ILE A 72 8.77 -0.04 -12.89
N THR A 73 9.68 -0.71 -12.20
CA THR A 73 9.62 -2.15 -11.97
C THR A 73 9.50 -2.33 -10.47
N ALA A 74 8.46 -3.05 -10.03
CA ALA A 74 8.20 -3.23 -8.61
C ALA A 74 7.84 -4.68 -8.29
N CYS A 75 8.09 -5.05 -7.05
CA CYS A 75 7.77 -6.38 -6.55
C CYS A 75 6.95 -6.22 -5.27
N TYR A 76 5.86 -6.95 -5.16
CA TYR A 76 5.01 -6.89 -3.98
C TYR A 76 4.26 -8.22 -3.80
N PRO A 77 3.77 -8.49 -2.57
CA PRO A 77 2.99 -9.71 -2.34
C PRO A 77 1.66 -9.68 -3.11
N ALA A 78 1.36 -10.75 -3.80
CA ALA A 78 0.13 -10.86 -4.59
C ALA A 78 -0.63 -12.13 -4.23
N GLY A 79 -0.64 -12.44 -2.93
CA GLY A 79 -1.32 -13.63 -2.45
C GLY A 79 -2.84 -13.52 -2.58
N VAL A 80 -3.51 -14.65 -2.43
CA VAL A 80 -4.96 -14.74 -2.57
C VAL A 80 -5.64 -14.06 -1.39
N ILE A 81 -6.77 -13.41 -1.64
CA ILE A 81 -7.64 -12.93 -0.57
C ILE A 81 -8.31 -14.17 0.04
N GLY A 82 -8.01 -14.45 1.30
CA GLY A 82 -8.52 -15.63 1.99
C GLY A 82 -9.47 -15.29 3.11
N THR A 83 -9.50 -16.15 4.12
CA THR A 83 -10.25 -15.88 5.35
C THR A 83 -9.58 -14.77 6.14
N THR A 84 -10.30 -14.24 7.15
CA THR A 84 -9.72 -13.22 8.03
C THR A 84 -8.42 -13.70 8.67
N VAL A 85 -8.37 -14.94 9.14
CA VAL A 85 -7.15 -15.49 9.75
C VAL A 85 -6.01 -15.57 8.75
N GLU A 86 -6.29 -16.05 7.54
CA GLU A 86 -5.28 -16.14 6.49
C GLU A 86 -4.78 -14.75 6.09
N ASN A 87 -5.69 -13.78 6.01
CA ASN A 87 -5.34 -12.41 5.65
C ASN A 87 -4.50 -11.75 6.73
N LEU A 88 -4.80 -12.01 8.01
CA LEU A 88 -3.98 -11.52 9.13
C LEU A 88 -2.56 -12.08 9.07
N LYS A 89 -2.42 -13.37 8.75
CA LYS A 89 -1.11 -13.99 8.60
C LYS A 89 -0.32 -13.38 7.44
N ALA A 90 -1.00 -13.13 6.33
CA ALA A 90 -0.37 -12.51 5.16
C ALA A 90 0.09 -11.09 5.48
N ALA A 91 -0.72 -10.32 6.19
CA ALA A 91 -0.37 -8.96 6.59
C ALA A 91 0.84 -8.94 7.52
N ALA A 92 0.88 -9.84 8.50
CA ALA A 92 2.01 -9.95 9.43
C ALA A 92 3.30 -10.33 8.68
N ALA A 93 3.23 -11.25 7.73
CA ALA A 93 4.38 -11.67 6.93
C ALA A 93 4.89 -10.52 6.06
N GLY A 94 3.98 -9.69 5.53
CA GLY A 94 4.34 -8.59 4.65
C GLY A 94 5.07 -7.45 5.34
N GLU A 95 5.00 -7.38 6.67
CA GLU A 95 5.68 -6.34 7.44
C GLU A 95 7.12 -6.67 7.82
N ASN A 96 7.56 -7.86 7.52
CA ASN A 96 8.92 -8.30 7.85
C ASN A 96 9.91 -8.03 6.72
#